data_a9ff86428ddf52799d28f5ce936d6f6b
#
_entry.id   a9ff86428ddf52799d28f5ce936d6f6b
#
_cell.length_a   1.000
_cell.length_b   1.000
_cell.length_c   1.000
_cell.angle_alpha   90.00
_cell.angle_beta   90.00
_cell.angle_gamma   90.00
#
_symmetry.space_group_name_H-M   'P 1'
#
loop_
_entity.id
_entity.type
_entity.pdbx_description
1 polymer ?
#
loop_
_entity_poly.entity_id
_entity_poly.type
_entity_poly.pdbx_seq_one_letter_code
_entity_poly.pdbx_strand_id
1 'polypeptide(L)'
;MTKKDSLKLGKYEFSSRFILGSGKFSLDLIKAAVEQAGAQILTLALRRVNAGGVENILDFIPENITLLPNTSGARNAEEALRIARLARELCHSDLIKIEVIRDSKYLLPDNFETIKAVEMLAKKGFTPLPYMYPDLYAARLMRDAGAAAIMPLAAPIGSNKGLQTRDFIQILLDELDLPIIVDAGLGTPAQACEAMQMGVSAVMINTAIANAGDISSMARAFSLAVEAGRMAFLAKLAPQAETSQASSPLTGFLRD
;
A
#
# COMPACT_ATOMS: atom_id res chain seq x y z
N MET A 1 -10.21 -26.98 7.65
CA MET A 1 -9.14 -26.00 7.95
C MET A 1 -9.51 -24.71 7.22
N THR A 2 -9.86 -23.65 7.92
CA THR A 2 -10.13 -22.33 7.34
C THR A 2 -8.81 -21.83 6.72
N LYS A 3 -8.84 -21.49 5.44
CA LYS A 3 -7.70 -20.93 4.72
C LYS A 3 -7.26 -19.66 5.45
N LYS A 4 -6.01 -19.61 5.93
CA LYS A 4 -5.48 -18.45 6.66
C LYS A 4 -5.55 -17.24 5.72
N ASP A 5 -6.20 -16.15 6.16
CA ASP A 5 -6.28 -14.92 5.40
C ASP A 5 -4.90 -14.24 5.35
N SER A 6 -4.22 -14.32 4.20
CA SER A 6 -2.86 -13.79 4.00
C SER A 6 -2.77 -12.89 2.78
N LEU A 7 -1.83 -11.97 2.79
CA LEU A 7 -1.44 -11.15 1.65
C LEU A 7 -0.37 -11.90 0.84
N LYS A 8 -0.64 -12.17 -0.44
CA LYS A 8 0.31 -12.82 -1.34
C LYS A 8 0.81 -11.84 -2.39
N LEU A 9 2.13 -11.69 -2.49
CA LEU A 9 2.81 -10.84 -3.47
C LEU A 9 3.86 -11.68 -4.19
N GLY A 10 3.51 -12.22 -5.35
CA GLY A 10 4.34 -13.20 -6.05
C GLY A 10 4.59 -14.45 -5.18
N LYS A 11 5.86 -14.73 -4.89
CA LYS A 11 6.28 -15.85 -4.03
C LYS A 11 6.20 -15.57 -2.52
N TYR A 12 5.95 -14.32 -2.14
CA TYR A 12 5.95 -13.87 -0.74
C TYR A 12 4.55 -13.94 -0.13
N GLU A 13 4.48 -14.27 1.15
CA GLU A 13 3.23 -14.37 1.90
C GLU A 13 3.35 -13.68 3.26
N PHE A 14 2.39 -12.81 3.58
CA PHE A 14 2.38 -11.98 4.77
C PHE A 14 1.06 -12.10 5.52
N SER A 15 1.10 -12.01 6.84
CA SER A 15 -0.09 -11.92 7.69
C SER A 15 -0.54 -10.47 7.91
N SER A 16 0.38 -9.52 7.79
CA SER A 16 0.09 -8.10 7.91
C SER A 16 -0.36 -7.51 6.57
N ARG A 17 -1.35 -6.63 6.62
CA ARG A 17 -1.85 -5.86 5.47
C ARG A 17 -1.49 -4.38 5.60
N PHE A 18 -0.68 -4.05 6.61
CA PHE A 18 -0.09 -2.74 6.80
C PHE A 18 1.34 -2.74 6.24
N ILE A 19 1.62 -1.82 5.31
CA ILE A 19 2.94 -1.61 4.72
C ILE A 19 3.44 -0.23 5.14
N LEU A 20 4.67 -0.16 5.66
CA LEU A 20 5.27 1.13 5.97
C LEU A 20 5.89 1.76 4.72
N GLY A 21 5.44 2.97 4.37
CA GLY A 21 6.11 3.83 3.41
C GLY A 21 7.35 4.49 4.03
N SER A 22 8.36 4.77 3.22
CA SER A 22 9.66 5.27 3.69
C SER A 22 10.00 6.72 3.32
N GLY A 23 9.02 7.50 2.91
CA GLY A 23 9.26 8.87 2.44
C GLY A 23 9.88 9.81 3.47
N LYS A 24 9.63 9.59 4.75
CA LYS A 24 10.21 10.32 5.89
C LYS A 24 10.73 9.29 6.88
N PHE A 25 12.02 9.01 6.85
CA PHE A 25 12.63 8.07 7.79
C PHE A 25 12.96 8.74 9.13
N SER A 26 12.54 8.08 10.19
CA SER A 26 13.16 8.18 11.51
C SER A 26 13.19 6.78 12.12
N LEU A 27 14.13 6.53 13.03
CA LEU A 27 14.20 5.27 13.77
C LEU A 27 12.91 5.04 14.55
N ASP A 28 12.32 6.08 15.11
CA ASP A 28 11.06 6.03 15.85
C ASP A 28 9.90 5.56 14.95
N LEU A 29 9.87 6.00 13.68
CA LEU A 29 8.85 5.57 12.74
C LEU A 29 8.99 4.09 12.40
N ILE A 30 10.21 3.60 12.15
CA ILE A 30 10.47 2.18 11.88
C ILE A 30 10.06 1.34 13.08
N LYS A 31 10.53 1.73 14.27
CA LYS A 31 10.20 1.04 15.52
C LYS A 31 8.70 0.99 15.76
N ALA A 32 8.01 2.11 15.64
CA ALA A 32 6.56 2.18 15.80
C ALA A 32 5.81 1.31 14.77
N ALA A 33 6.24 1.30 13.50
CA ALA A 33 5.61 0.49 12.47
C ALA A 33 5.80 -1.02 12.70
N VAL A 34 6.96 -1.44 13.16
CA VAL A 34 7.26 -2.85 13.45
C VAL A 34 6.58 -3.29 14.74
N GLU A 35 6.78 -2.57 15.84
CA GLU A 35 6.33 -2.97 17.17
C GLU A 35 4.85 -2.69 17.43
N GLN A 36 4.32 -1.57 16.93
CA GLN A 36 2.95 -1.14 17.21
C GLN A 36 1.99 -1.46 16.07
N ALA A 37 2.44 -1.36 14.81
CA ALA A 37 1.59 -1.67 13.68
C ALA A 37 1.78 -3.08 13.10
N GLY A 38 2.79 -3.82 13.54
CA GLY A 38 3.07 -5.17 13.05
C GLY A 38 3.42 -5.22 11.57
N ALA A 39 4.08 -4.17 11.06
CA ALA A 39 4.53 -4.13 9.67
C ALA A 39 5.49 -5.29 9.39
N GLN A 40 5.26 -6.01 8.30
CA GLN A 40 6.14 -7.06 7.80
C GLN A 40 6.84 -6.64 6.51
N ILE A 41 6.38 -5.55 5.90
CA ILE A 41 6.95 -4.95 4.68
C ILE A 41 7.27 -3.50 4.95
N LEU A 42 8.49 -3.10 4.60
CA LEU A 42 8.96 -1.73 4.71
C LEU A 42 9.54 -1.28 3.36
N THR A 43 9.04 -0.15 2.83
CA THR A 43 9.61 0.40 1.59
C THR A 43 10.88 1.19 1.87
N LEU A 44 11.76 1.25 0.87
CA LEU A 44 13.06 1.90 0.99
C LEU A 44 13.44 2.59 -0.32
N ALA A 45 13.72 3.89 -0.26
CA ALA A 45 14.28 4.63 -1.39
C ALA A 45 15.81 4.55 -1.35
N LEU A 46 16.43 3.98 -2.40
CA LEU A 46 17.86 3.71 -2.47
C LEU A 46 18.74 4.95 -2.22
N ARG A 47 18.33 6.11 -2.73
CA ARG A 47 19.02 7.40 -2.52
C ARG A 47 19.18 7.80 -1.04
N ARG A 48 18.49 7.12 -0.13
CA ARG A 48 18.58 7.35 1.32
C ARG A 48 19.50 6.37 2.03
N VAL A 49 19.84 5.26 1.40
CA VAL A 49 20.74 4.24 1.99
C VAL A 49 22.19 4.74 2.02
N ASN A 50 22.59 5.57 1.05
CA ASN A 50 23.99 6.01 0.86
C ASN A 50 24.21 7.52 1.15
N ALA A 51 23.33 8.18 1.89
CA ALA A 51 23.55 9.57 2.30
C ALA A 51 24.68 9.63 3.36
N GLY A 52 25.92 9.77 2.89
CA GLY A 52 27.14 9.66 3.68
C GLY A 52 27.10 10.39 5.03
N GLY A 53 27.58 9.74 6.08
CA GLY A 53 27.78 10.28 7.41
C GLY A 53 26.69 9.97 8.44
N VAL A 54 25.66 9.23 8.11
CA VAL A 54 24.64 8.72 9.03
C VAL A 54 24.74 7.19 9.06
N GLU A 55 24.56 6.58 10.24
CA GLU A 55 24.42 5.14 10.42
C GLU A 55 23.49 4.56 9.33
N ASN A 56 23.89 3.43 8.74
CA ASN A 56 23.13 2.82 7.67
C ASN A 56 21.75 2.40 8.20
N ILE A 57 20.69 2.96 7.66
CA ILE A 57 19.32 2.68 8.12
C ILE A 57 18.97 1.19 8.09
N LEU A 58 19.63 0.41 7.23
CA LEU A 58 19.44 -1.04 7.14
C LEU A 58 19.86 -1.76 8.43
N ASP A 59 20.79 -1.20 9.19
CA ASP A 59 21.29 -1.79 10.45
C ASP A 59 20.24 -1.75 11.56
N PHE A 60 19.20 -0.91 11.40
CA PHE A 60 18.10 -0.75 12.36
C PHE A 60 16.80 -1.47 11.96
N ILE A 61 16.78 -2.09 10.79
CA ILE A 61 15.61 -2.85 10.34
C ILE A 61 15.77 -4.30 10.81
N PRO A 62 14.81 -4.84 11.60
CA PRO A 62 14.86 -6.24 12.02
C PRO A 62 14.91 -7.21 10.84
N GLU A 63 15.68 -8.30 10.96
CA GLU A 63 15.89 -9.29 9.90
C GLU A 63 14.61 -9.97 9.38
N ASN A 64 13.57 -10.01 10.22
CA ASN A 64 12.26 -10.58 9.86
C ASN A 64 11.39 -9.64 9.03
N ILE A 65 11.84 -8.42 8.74
CA ILE A 65 11.12 -7.44 7.90
C ILE A 65 11.55 -7.61 6.45
N THR A 66 10.57 -7.76 5.57
CA THR A 66 10.81 -7.80 4.13
C THR A 66 10.98 -6.40 3.58
N LEU A 67 12.14 -6.15 2.96
CA LEU A 67 12.40 -4.89 2.28
C LEU A 67 11.71 -4.86 0.93
N LEU A 68 10.98 -3.78 0.68
CA LEU A 68 10.37 -3.42 -0.60
C LEU A 68 11.05 -2.15 -1.12
N PRO A 69 12.24 -2.26 -1.73
CA PRO A 69 12.89 -1.09 -2.30
C PRO A 69 12.03 -0.47 -3.40
N ASN A 70 12.14 0.84 -3.58
CA ASN A 70 11.42 1.57 -4.63
C ASN A 70 12.37 2.24 -5.63
N THR A 71 11.84 2.55 -6.81
CA THR A 71 12.58 3.23 -7.87
C THR A 71 12.44 4.75 -7.82
N SER A 72 12.15 5.31 -6.64
CA SER A 72 11.95 6.75 -6.45
C SER A 72 13.12 7.57 -6.99
N GLY A 73 12.79 8.53 -7.83
CA GLY A 73 13.72 9.36 -8.59
C GLY A 73 13.85 8.97 -10.05
N ALA A 74 13.32 7.81 -10.47
CA ALA A 74 13.25 7.44 -11.88
C ALA A 74 12.24 8.33 -12.62
N ARG A 75 12.64 8.77 -13.83
CA ARG A 75 11.81 9.56 -14.74
C ARG A 75 11.33 8.78 -15.95
N ASN A 76 11.86 7.58 -16.14
CA ASN A 76 11.54 6.67 -17.22
C ASN A 76 11.83 5.22 -16.80
N ALA A 77 11.46 4.27 -17.65
CA ALA A 77 11.59 2.84 -17.39
C ALA A 77 13.06 2.39 -17.25
N GLU A 78 13.97 2.95 -18.04
CA GLU A 78 15.39 2.60 -18.03
C GLU A 78 16.05 3.04 -16.71
N GLU A 79 15.69 4.22 -16.19
CA GLU A 79 16.16 4.68 -14.89
C GLU A 79 15.60 3.80 -13.77
N ALA A 80 14.31 3.42 -13.85
CA ALA A 80 13.70 2.49 -12.90
C ALA A 80 14.43 1.14 -12.88
N LEU A 81 14.76 0.58 -14.05
CA LEU A 81 15.53 -0.66 -14.14
C LEU A 81 16.92 -0.54 -13.52
N ARG A 82 17.64 0.57 -13.75
CA ARG A 82 18.97 0.78 -13.14
C ARG A 82 18.88 0.84 -11.62
N ILE A 83 17.94 1.61 -11.09
CA ILE A 83 17.72 1.73 -9.63
C ILE A 83 17.35 0.37 -9.04
N ALA A 84 16.44 -0.38 -9.68
CA ALA A 84 15.99 -1.68 -9.20
C ALA A 84 17.14 -2.71 -9.12
N ARG A 85 18.05 -2.72 -10.09
CA ARG A 85 19.24 -3.59 -10.06
C ARG A 85 20.14 -3.29 -8.86
N LEU A 86 20.43 -2.02 -8.62
CA LEU A 86 21.21 -1.60 -7.45
C LEU A 86 20.48 -1.97 -6.14
N ALA A 87 19.15 -1.78 -6.11
CA ALA A 87 18.34 -2.14 -4.96
C ALA A 87 18.36 -3.64 -4.66
N ARG A 88 18.34 -4.50 -5.69
CA ARG A 88 18.44 -5.95 -5.51
C ARG A 88 19.74 -6.35 -4.82
N GLU A 89 20.87 -5.79 -5.26
CA GLU A 89 22.18 -6.07 -4.67
C GLU A 89 22.27 -5.62 -3.20
N LEU A 90 21.69 -4.45 -2.88
CA LEU A 90 21.78 -3.89 -1.53
C LEU A 90 20.75 -4.48 -0.55
N CYS A 91 19.57 -4.83 -1.02
CA CYS A 91 18.47 -5.29 -0.16
C CYS A 91 18.23 -6.79 -0.25
N HIS A 92 18.95 -7.51 -1.12
CA HIS A 92 18.78 -8.95 -1.36
C HIS A 92 17.31 -9.34 -1.60
N SER A 93 16.54 -8.46 -2.29
CA SER A 93 15.11 -8.60 -2.52
C SER A 93 14.76 -8.50 -4.00
N ASP A 94 13.93 -9.42 -4.49
CA ASP A 94 13.33 -9.33 -5.84
C ASP A 94 12.05 -8.49 -5.85
N LEU A 95 11.46 -8.21 -4.68
CA LEU A 95 10.35 -7.28 -4.58
C LEU A 95 10.81 -5.89 -4.96
N ILE A 96 10.04 -5.19 -5.79
CA ILE A 96 10.35 -3.83 -6.20
C ILE A 96 9.07 -3.00 -6.37
N LYS A 97 8.95 -1.89 -5.64
CA LYS A 97 7.93 -0.90 -5.90
C LYS A 97 8.40 0.00 -7.05
N ILE A 98 7.66 -0.03 -8.15
CA ILE A 98 7.97 0.83 -9.29
C ILE A 98 7.33 2.20 -9.07
N GLU A 99 8.17 3.22 -9.11
CA GLU A 99 7.78 4.62 -8.93
C GLU A 99 8.48 5.44 -10.01
N VAL A 100 7.76 5.75 -11.11
CA VAL A 100 8.25 6.59 -12.21
C VAL A 100 7.48 7.89 -12.20
N ILE A 101 8.15 8.99 -11.87
CA ILE A 101 7.55 10.30 -11.66
C ILE A 101 8.35 11.35 -12.41
N ARG A 102 7.74 12.02 -13.40
CA ARG A 102 8.38 13.11 -14.17
C ARG A 102 8.17 14.47 -13.53
N ASP A 103 7.01 14.68 -12.92
CA ASP A 103 6.64 15.94 -12.30
C ASP A 103 6.87 15.93 -10.79
N SER A 104 7.80 16.77 -10.32
CA SER A 104 8.13 16.87 -8.90
C SER A 104 7.13 17.70 -8.09
N LYS A 105 6.20 18.43 -8.73
CA LYS A 105 5.25 19.31 -8.04
C LYS A 105 4.09 18.53 -7.43
N TYR A 106 3.50 17.63 -8.21
CA TYR A 106 2.33 16.85 -7.77
C TYR A 106 2.66 15.39 -7.44
N LEU A 107 3.85 14.93 -7.82
CA LEU A 107 4.33 13.55 -7.61
C LEU A 107 3.37 12.49 -8.17
N LEU A 108 2.77 12.80 -9.33
CA LEU A 108 1.88 11.88 -10.02
C LEU A 108 2.71 10.86 -10.83
N PRO A 109 2.31 9.57 -10.81
CA PRO A 109 2.99 8.54 -11.56
C PRO A 109 2.74 8.67 -13.07
N ASP A 110 3.75 8.34 -13.88
CA ASP A 110 3.62 8.18 -15.32
C ASP A 110 3.25 6.72 -15.63
N ASN A 111 1.96 6.47 -15.88
CA ASN A 111 1.47 5.11 -16.14
C ASN A 111 2.12 4.48 -17.39
N PHE A 112 2.43 5.24 -18.43
CA PHE A 112 3.04 4.73 -19.67
C PHE A 112 4.46 4.21 -19.44
N GLU A 113 5.28 4.98 -18.75
CA GLU A 113 6.63 4.57 -18.39
C GLU A 113 6.62 3.47 -17.32
N THR A 114 5.64 3.49 -16.42
CA THR A 114 5.47 2.44 -15.40
C THR A 114 5.15 1.08 -16.04
N ILE A 115 4.29 1.01 -17.07
CA ILE A 115 4.00 -0.23 -17.82
C ILE A 115 5.29 -0.81 -18.42
N LYS A 116 6.10 0.02 -19.10
CA LYS A 116 7.38 -0.40 -19.66
C LYS A 116 8.34 -0.91 -18.57
N ALA A 117 8.41 -0.20 -17.45
CA ALA A 117 9.24 -0.59 -16.32
C ALA A 117 8.82 -1.93 -15.74
N VAL A 118 7.50 -2.20 -15.60
CA VAL A 118 6.96 -3.51 -15.18
C VAL A 118 7.46 -4.61 -16.08
N GLU A 119 7.28 -4.46 -17.41
CA GLU A 119 7.69 -5.47 -18.39
C GLU A 119 9.20 -5.76 -18.33
N MET A 120 10.01 -4.69 -18.28
CA MET A 120 11.47 -4.81 -18.21
C MET A 120 11.94 -5.50 -16.94
N LEU A 121 11.33 -5.19 -15.81
CA LEU A 121 11.67 -5.74 -14.50
C LEU A 121 11.18 -7.18 -14.33
N ALA A 122 9.96 -7.50 -14.76
CA ALA A 122 9.42 -8.87 -14.75
C ALA A 122 10.31 -9.82 -15.57
N LYS A 123 10.72 -9.41 -16.78
CA LYS A 123 11.67 -10.17 -17.63
C LYS A 123 13.05 -10.39 -16.98
N LYS A 124 13.40 -9.60 -15.97
CA LYS A 124 14.64 -9.74 -15.19
C LYS A 124 14.45 -10.47 -13.86
N GLY A 125 13.28 -11.10 -13.66
CA GLY A 125 12.98 -11.91 -12.48
C GLY A 125 12.69 -11.10 -11.22
N PHE A 126 12.30 -9.83 -11.35
CA PHE A 126 11.74 -9.06 -10.23
C PHE A 126 10.28 -9.42 -10.01
N THR A 127 9.78 -9.10 -8.83
CA THR A 127 8.38 -9.13 -8.45
C THR A 127 7.87 -7.67 -8.37
N PRO A 128 7.37 -7.10 -9.50
CA PRO A 128 7.07 -5.68 -9.58
C PRO A 128 5.72 -5.33 -8.97
N LEU A 129 5.71 -4.23 -8.20
CA LEU A 129 4.54 -3.61 -7.60
C LEU A 129 4.46 -2.15 -8.10
N PRO A 130 3.75 -1.88 -9.21
CA PRO A 130 3.69 -0.54 -9.81
C PRO A 130 2.80 0.42 -9.03
N TYR A 131 3.35 1.58 -8.63
CA TYR A 131 2.61 2.75 -8.21
C TYR A 131 2.03 3.45 -9.43
N MET A 132 0.72 3.70 -9.43
CA MET A 132 0.02 4.22 -10.60
C MET A 132 -1.10 5.19 -10.25
N TYR A 133 -1.47 6.04 -11.20
CA TYR A 133 -2.78 6.69 -11.21
C TYR A 133 -3.84 5.62 -11.59
N PRO A 134 -4.94 5.48 -10.84
CA PRO A 134 -5.90 4.40 -11.05
C PRO A 134 -6.66 4.55 -12.38
N ASP A 135 -6.18 3.82 -13.37
CA ASP A 135 -6.75 3.65 -14.70
C ASP A 135 -6.85 2.17 -15.01
N LEU A 136 -8.03 1.68 -15.39
CA LEU A 136 -8.29 0.26 -15.58
C LEU A 136 -7.46 -0.34 -16.73
N TYR A 137 -7.33 0.39 -17.84
CA TYR A 137 -6.60 -0.13 -18.99
C TYR A 137 -5.10 -0.19 -18.72
N ALA A 138 -4.54 0.84 -18.08
CA ALA A 138 -3.16 0.82 -17.63
C ALA A 138 -2.90 -0.31 -16.63
N ALA A 139 -3.81 -0.56 -15.69
CA ALA A 139 -3.70 -1.65 -14.72
C ALA A 139 -3.73 -3.03 -15.39
N ARG A 140 -4.59 -3.24 -16.40
CA ARG A 140 -4.60 -4.46 -17.23
C ARG A 140 -3.29 -4.67 -17.98
N LEU A 141 -2.74 -3.61 -18.58
CA LEU A 141 -1.43 -3.67 -19.25
C LEU A 141 -0.30 -3.98 -18.26
N MET A 142 -0.32 -3.41 -17.05
CA MET A 142 0.66 -3.72 -16.00
C MET A 142 0.54 -5.19 -15.54
N ARG A 143 -0.69 -5.70 -15.36
CA ARG A 143 -0.93 -7.12 -15.07
C ARG A 143 -0.32 -8.02 -16.16
N ASP A 144 -0.63 -7.74 -17.42
CA ASP A 144 -0.18 -8.53 -18.56
C ASP A 144 1.33 -8.45 -18.77
N ALA A 145 1.95 -7.34 -18.34
CA ALA A 145 3.40 -7.14 -18.29
C ALA A 145 4.09 -7.87 -17.12
N GLY A 146 3.33 -8.45 -16.18
CA GLY A 146 3.86 -9.27 -15.09
C GLY A 146 3.90 -8.60 -13.71
N ALA A 147 3.06 -7.59 -13.46
CA ALA A 147 2.90 -7.04 -12.12
C ALA A 147 2.37 -8.09 -11.13
N ALA A 148 2.91 -8.11 -9.92
CA ALA A 148 2.48 -9.01 -8.85
C ALA A 148 1.37 -8.41 -7.96
N ALA A 149 1.18 -7.11 -8.01
CA ALA A 149 0.10 -6.35 -7.39
C ALA A 149 -0.03 -5.02 -8.14
N ILE A 150 -1.13 -4.31 -7.94
CA ILE A 150 -1.33 -2.94 -8.45
C ILE A 150 -1.41 -1.99 -7.26
N MET A 151 -0.70 -0.85 -7.33
CA MET A 151 -0.62 0.12 -6.25
C MET A 151 -1.21 1.48 -6.66
N PRO A 152 -2.56 1.61 -6.72
CA PRO A 152 -3.19 2.86 -7.07
C PRO A 152 -3.01 3.91 -5.97
N LEU A 153 -2.78 5.17 -6.35
CA LEU A 153 -2.85 6.28 -5.40
C LEU A 153 -4.29 6.55 -4.96
N ALA A 154 -4.50 6.79 -3.68
CA ALA A 154 -5.76 7.34 -3.16
C ALA A 154 -5.84 8.86 -3.36
N ALA A 155 -4.72 9.55 -3.18
CA ALA A 155 -4.50 10.97 -3.44
C ALA A 155 -2.98 11.21 -3.63
N PRO A 156 -2.54 12.39 -4.09
CA PRO A 156 -1.11 12.66 -4.29
C PRO A 156 -0.26 12.38 -3.05
N ILE A 157 0.98 11.92 -3.27
CA ILE A 157 1.93 11.57 -2.20
C ILE A 157 2.04 12.71 -1.18
N GLY A 158 1.91 12.38 0.11
CA GLY A 158 2.07 13.32 1.22
C GLY A 158 0.92 14.30 1.43
N SER A 159 -0.17 14.18 0.67
CA SER A 159 -1.30 15.12 0.73
C SER A 159 -2.27 14.87 1.89
N ASN A 160 -2.33 13.67 2.45
CA ASN A 160 -3.28 13.23 3.49
C ASN A 160 -4.76 13.52 3.15
N LYS A 161 -5.11 13.57 1.84
CA LYS A 161 -6.46 13.92 1.35
C LYS A 161 -7.45 12.75 1.36
N GLY A 162 -6.99 11.54 1.68
CA GLY A 162 -7.81 10.34 1.76
C GLY A 162 -8.12 9.71 0.42
N LEU A 163 -9.23 8.98 0.34
CA LEU A 163 -9.65 8.17 -0.80
C LEU A 163 -10.31 9.01 -1.91
N GLN A 164 -9.59 9.98 -2.48
CA GLN A 164 -10.11 10.84 -3.56
C GLN A 164 -10.37 10.06 -4.87
N THR A 165 -9.72 8.92 -5.04
CA THR A 165 -9.88 8.04 -6.22
C THR A 165 -10.69 6.77 -5.90
N ARG A 166 -11.52 6.82 -4.86
CA ARG A 166 -12.28 5.68 -4.32
C ARG A 166 -13.00 4.86 -5.41
N ASP A 167 -13.77 5.53 -6.26
CA ASP A 167 -14.60 4.85 -7.26
C ASP A 167 -13.73 4.17 -8.35
N PHE A 168 -12.60 4.79 -8.71
CA PHE A 168 -11.65 4.17 -9.64
C PHE A 168 -10.95 2.96 -9.00
N ILE A 169 -10.63 3.01 -7.70
CA ILE A 169 -10.08 1.86 -6.96
C ILE A 169 -11.11 0.73 -6.91
N GLN A 170 -12.41 1.06 -6.71
CA GLN A 170 -13.47 0.05 -6.73
C GLN A 170 -13.54 -0.67 -8.09
N ILE A 171 -13.46 0.07 -9.20
CA ILE A 171 -13.40 -0.52 -10.54
C ILE A 171 -12.20 -1.48 -10.68
N LEU A 172 -11.03 -1.12 -10.14
CA LEU A 172 -9.87 -2.02 -10.18
C LEU A 172 -10.10 -3.29 -9.35
N LEU A 173 -10.77 -3.19 -8.20
CA LEU A 173 -11.12 -4.34 -7.35
C LEU A 173 -12.10 -5.29 -8.06
N ASP A 174 -13.06 -4.75 -8.79
CA ASP A 174 -14.10 -5.51 -9.48
C ASP A 174 -13.56 -6.22 -10.74
N GLU A 175 -12.52 -5.67 -11.37
CA GLU A 175 -12.07 -6.04 -12.72
C GLU A 175 -10.71 -6.76 -12.78
N LEU A 176 -9.96 -6.82 -11.66
CA LEU A 176 -8.61 -7.39 -11.64
C LEU A 176 -8.48 -8.51 -10.62
N ASP A 177 -7.90 -9.63 -11.05
CA ASP A 177 -7.56 -10.77 -10.18
C ASP A 177 -6.17 -10.61 -9.52
N LEU A 178 -5.69 -9.37 -9.34
CA LEU A 178 -4.42 -9.07 -8.67
C LEU A 178 -4.66 -8.39 -7.32
N PRO A 179 -3.75 -8.56 -6.36
CA PRO A 179 -3.78 -7.76 -5.15
C PRO A 179 -3.75 -6.26 -5.46
N ILE A 180 -4.69 -5.51 -4.88
CA ILE A 180 -4.73 -4.05 -4.95
C ILE A 180 -4.24 -3.51 -3.62
N ILE A 181 -3.21 -2.67 -3.66
CA ILE A 181 -2.61 -2.05 -2.47
C ILE A 181 -2.80 -0.54 -2.60
N VAL A 182 -3.61 0.06 -1.74
CA VAL A 182 -3.78 1.51 -1.77
C VAL A 182 -2.51 2.18 -1.24
N ASP A 183 -1.91 2.99 -2.10
CA ASP A 183 -0.68 3.72 -1.83
C ASP A 183 -0.93 5.24 -1.92
N ALA A 184 -0.25 6.01 -1.09
CA ALA A 184 -0.33 7.47 -1.04
C ALA A 184 -1.70 8.07 -0.69
N GLY A 185 -1.70 9.19 -0.03
CA GLY A 185 -2.87 10.02 0.21
C GLY A 185 -3.69 9.68 1.45
N LEU A 186 -3.62 8.47 2.01
CA LEU A 186 -4.32 8.13 3.25
C LEU A 186 -3.76 8.95 4.41
N GLY A 187 -4.62 9.71 5.08
CA GLY A 187 -4.24 10.65 6.14
C GLY A 187 -4.76 10.27 7.53
N THR A 188 -5.75 9.38 7.61
CA THR A 188 -6.36 8.98 8.89
C THR A 188 -6.59 7.47 8.98
N PRO A 189 -6.62 6.90 10.19
CA PRO A 189 -7.00 5.51 10.40
C PRO A 189 -8.37 5.15 9.83
N ALA A 190 -9.35 6.04 9.90
CA ALA A 190 -10.69 5.83 9.34
C ALA A 190 -10.65 5.58 7.82
N GLN A 191 -9.81 6.32 7.08
CA GLN A 191 -9.64 6.14 5.64
C GLN A 191 -8.94 4.81 5.30
N ALA A 192 -8.00 4.36 6.13
CA ALA A 192 -7.39 3.04 5.98
C ALA A 192 -8.41 1.91 6.24
N CYS A 193 -9.26 2.07 7.26
CA CYS A 193 -10.36 1.14 7.53
C CYS A 193 -11.34 1.08 6.34
N GLU A 194 -11.75 2.22 5.81
CA GLU A 194 -12.63 2.31 4.62
C GLU A 194 -12.01 1.59 3.41
N ALA A 195 -10.74 1.85 3.10
CA ALA A 195 -10.04 1.16 2.02
C ALA A 195 -10.06 -0.36 2.20
N MET A 196 -9.77 -0.84 3.42
CA MET A 196 -9.80 -2.27 3.72
C MET A 196 -11.21 -2.86 3.64
N GLN A 197 -12.27 -2.12 4.01
CA GLN A 197 -13.67 -2.52 3.85
C GLN A 197 -14.09 -2.66 2.39
N MET A 198 -13.52 -1.87 1.48
CA MET A 198 -13.73 -2.01 0.03
C MET A 198 -13.18 -3.34 -0.52
N GLY A 199 -12.26 -3.97 0.19
CA GLY A 199 -11.64 -5.24 -0.21
C GLY A 199 -10.21 -5.11 -0.73
N VAL A 200 -9.55 -3.95 -0.59
CA VAL A 200 -8.14 -3.84 -0.96
C VAL A 200 -7.30 -4.85 -0.18
N SER A 201 -6.23 -5.30 -0.77
CA SER A 201 -5.38 -6.35 -0.21
C SER A 201 -4.49 -5.84 0.92
N ALA A 202 -4.06 -4.58 0.83
CA ALA A 202 -3.24 -3.91 1.84
C ALA A 202 -3.28 -2.38 1.64
N VAL A 203 -2.76 -1.65 2.61
CA VAL A 203 -2.55 -0.20 2.53
C VAL A 203 -1.10 0.15 2.86
N MET A 204 -0.57 1.18 2.19
CA MET A 204 0.75 1.74 2.49
C MET A 204 0.60 3.11 3.15
N ILE A 205 1.13 3.24 4.35
CA ILE A 205 1.05 4.46 5.17
C ILE A 205 2.45 4.98 5.47
N ASN A 206 2.63 6.28 5.37
CA ASN A 206 3.88 6.94 5.76
C ASN A 206 3.63 8.30 6.41
N THR A 207 3.32 9.34 5.61
CA THR A 207 3.26 10.74 6.04
C THR A 207 2.30 10.95 7.20
N ALA A 208 1.18 10.25 7.23
CA ALA A 208 0.16 10.35 8.27
C ALA A 208 0.69 9.92 9.65
N ILE A 209 1.59 8.94 9.70
CA ILE A 209 2.23 8.50 10.94
C ILE A 209 3.45 9.37 11.25
N ALA A 210 4.31 9.60 10.25
CA ALA A 210 5.55 10.36 10.42
C ALA A 210 5.36 11.80 10.90
N ASN A 211 4.21 12.41 10.57
CA ASN A 211 3.87 13.79 10.98
C ASN A 211 2.90 13.85 12.17
N ALA A 212 2.55 12.71 12.76
CA ALA A 212 1.69 12.69 13.94
C ALA A 212 2.41 13.26 15.17
N GLY A 213 1.65 13.83 16.09
CA GLY A 213 2.19 14.28 17.38
C GLY A 213 2.70 13.13 18.27
N ASP A 214 2.10 11.93 18.13
CA ASP A 214 2.55 10.68 18.73
C ASP A 214 2.59 9.60 17.64
N ILE A 215 3.80 9.31 17.17
CA ILE A 215 4.09 8.34 16.11
C ILE A 215 3.64 6.93 16.52
N SER A 216 3.92 6.55 17.76
CA SER A 216 3.64 5.20 18.30
C SER A 216 2.13 4.94 18.36
N SER A 217 1.39 5.84 18.98
CA SER A 217 -0.07 5.76 19.07
C SER A 217 -0.74 5.80 17.69
N MET A 218 -0.23 6.63 16.77
CA MET A 218 -0.77 6.72 15.42
C MET A 218 -0.50 5.43 14.61
N ALA A 219 0.68 4.83 14.72
CA ALA A 219 0.99 3.53 14.10
C ALA A 219 0.03 2.44 14.60
N ARG A 220 -0.21 2.39 15.92
CA ARG A 220 -1.17 1.45 16.52
C ARG A 220 -2.59 1.69 16.02
N ALA A 221 -3.03 2.94 15.93
CA ALA A 221 -4.36 3.31 15.43
C ALA A 221 -4.56 2.85 13.97
N PHE A 222 -3.57 3.03 13.10
CA PHE A 222 -3.62 2.52 11.73
C PHE A 222 -3.66 0.99 11.67
N SER A 223 -2.89 0.30 12.52
CA SER A 223 -2.93 -1.17 12.61
C SER A 223 -4.34 -1.68 12.94
N LEU A 224 -4.95 -1.13 13.98
CA LEU A 224 -6.32 -1.49 14.39
C LEU A 224 -7.34 -1.20 13.29
N ALA A 225 -7.19 -0.08 12.59
CA ALA A 225 -8.07 0.30 11.49
C ALA A 225 -7.97 -0.66 10.30
N VAL A 226 -6.76 -1.07 9.94
CA VAL A 226 -6.51 -2.06 8.88
C VAL A 226 -7.13 -3.42 9.24
N GLU A 227 -6.94 -3.85 10.47
CA GLU A 227 -7.51 -5.10 10.98
C GLU A 227 -9.06 -5.04 10.97
N ALA A 228 -9.64 -3.99 11.56
CA ALA A 228 -11.10 -3.80 11.62
C ALA A 228 -11.73 -3.76 10.23
N GLY A 229 -11.12 -3.00 9.28
CA GLY A 229 -11.61 -2.92 7.91
C GLY A 229 -11.56 -4.28 7.19
N ARG A 230 -10.47 -5.05 7.38
CA ARG A 230 -10.37 -6.39 6.80
C ARG A 230 -11.38 -7.36 7.39
N MET A 231 -11.58 -7.33 8.70
CA MET A 231 -12.59 -8.16 9.36
C MET A 231 -13.99 -7.84 8.84
N ALA A 232 -14.33 -6.56 8.69
CA ALA A 232 -15.62 -6.12 8.17
C ALA A 232 -15.84 -6.59 6.71
N PHE A 233 -14.82 -6.49 5.84
CA PHE A 233 -14.86 -7.02 4.48
C PHE A 233 -15.14 -8.54 4.46
N LEU A 234 -14.43 -9.32 5.27
CA LEU A 234 -14.59 -10.77 5.33
C LEU A 234 -15.94 -11.18 5.91
N ALA A 235 -16.45 -10.39 6.88
CA ALA A 235 -17.79 -10.61 7.47
C ALA A 235 -18.93 -10.24 6.54
N LYS A 236 -18.65 -9.54 5.43
CA LYS A 236 -19.61 -8.97 4.48
C LYS A 236 -20.52 -7.94 5.14
N LEU A 237 -20.34 -6.69 4.76
CA LEU A 237 -21.15 -5.57 5.26
C LEU A 237 -22.62 -5.78 4.93
N ALA A 238 -23.51 -5.39 5.87
CA ALA A 238 -24.93 -5.34 5.59
C ALA A 238 -25.20 -4.32 4.45
N PRO A 239 -26.13 -4.61 3.53
CA PRO A 239 -26.47 -3.66 2.47
C PRO A 239 -27.11 -2.40 3.06
N GLN A 240 -26.86 -1.27 2.41
CA GLN A 240 -27.59 -0.04 2.71
C GLN A 240 -29.04 -0.19 2.24
N ALA A 241 -29.99 0.29 3.05
CA ALA A 241 -31.41 0.30 2.70
C ALA A 241 -31.84 1.73 2.40
N GLU A 242 -32.66 1.93 1.35
CA GLU A 242 -33.24 3.23 1.01
C GLU A 242 -34.33 3.66 1.99
N THR A 243 -34.98 2.70 2.66
CA THR A 243 -36.05 2.95 3.62
C THR A 243 -35.69 2.41 4.99
N SER A 244 -36.21 3.05 6.03
CA SER A 244 -36.03 2.60 7.41
C SER A 244 -36.68 1.24 7.64
N GLN A 245 -35.96 0.36 8.36
CA GLN A 245 -36.48 -0.92 8.83
C GLN A 245 -36.47 -0.92 10.36
N ALA A 246 -37.64 -1.18 10.95
CA ALA A 246 -37.75 -1.24 12.41
C ALA A 246 -36.97 -2.46 12.94
N SER A 247 -36.12 -2.25 13.93
CA SER A 247 -35.34 -3.32 14.60
C SER A 247 -36.16 -4.11 15.59
N SER A 248 -37.37 -3.61 15.97
CA SER A 248 -38.32 -4.28 16.86
C SER A 248 -39.76 -4.05 16.36
N PRO A 249 -40.73 -4.92 16.71
CA PRO A 249 -42.11 -4.70 16.32
C PRO A 249 -42.63 -3.34 16.79
N LEU A 250 -43.24 -2.58 15.87
CA LEU A 250 -43.82 -1.27 16.15
C LEU A 250 -45.22 -1.36 16.77
N THR A 251 -45.84 -2.55 16.69
CA THR A 251 -47.21 -2.83 17.20
C THR A 251 -47.25 -4.14 17.92
N GLY A 252 -48.25 -4.34 18.79
CA GLY A 252 -48.53 -5.63 19.43
C GLY A 252 -47.81 -5.91 20.76
N PHE A 253 -47.05 -4.98 21.28
CA PHE A 253 -46.34 -5.12 22.57
C PHE A 253 -47.14 -4.55 23.76
N LEU A 254 -48.11 -3.69 23.49
CA LEU A 254 -49.10 -3.26 24.46
C LEU A 254 -50.40 -4.06 24.19
N ARG A 255 -50.75 -4.97 25.08
CA ARG A 255 -52.07 -5.58 25.10
C ARG A 255 -52.92 -4.70 26.01
N ASP A 256 -54.03 -4.21 25.49
CA ASP A 256 -55.10 -3.59 26.29
C ASP A 256 -55.67 -4.61 27.30
#